data_a6abf5f14a65000de43fd36ecf277a20
#
_entry.id   a6abf5f14a65000de43fd36ecf277a20
#
_cell.length_a   1.000
_cell.length_b   1.000
_cell.length_c   1.000
_cell.angle_alpha   90.00
_cell.angle_beta   90.00
_cell.angle_gamma   90.00
#
_symmetry.space_group_name_H-M   'P 1'
#
loop_
_entity.id
_entity.type
_entity.pdbx_description
1 polymer ?
#
loop_
_entity_poly.entity_id
_entity_poly.type
_entity_poly.pdbx_seq_one_letter_code
_entity_poly.pdbx_strand_id
1 'polypeptide(L)'
;MIDDHASERADRISLDRGRTAHLRLPADRPDGRPVPAAVLLHPYGVWDRDAHLPPEASGNGPVRLFADLGAALTAAGTGALCYDARFLTEERHGGAGSPRFTFTGLVDDAVRAVEQVRAHPAVDADRVVLLGVSMGAEVALAAAERLGGESHLVLVAPSAEARPVFQRWMGLDRRLEWLAAGFTTADGTVDLAAALADTTGRSGWWEPFDLVERFGPHADLEVLRAELALEYDAWEDAALAGDEESAPASFWRDWFAQPAPYRRLAGITGRLAVHVGAEDWTTPTRQAHLLHRAALARGLRSQLHVHPRLGHLMSPRRADGLRTYGPFDPDFQRALVASVDEVLRSGPAH
;
A
#
# COMPACT_ATOMS: atom_id res chain seq x y z
N MET A 1 6.58 -16.84 -25.11
CA MET A 1 7.09 -18.02 -24.38
C MET A 1 8.03 -17.44 -23.35
N ILE A 2 7.54 -17.18 -22.15
CA ILE A 2 8.35 -16.79 -21.01
C ILE A 2 8.42 -18.05 -20.18
N ASP A 3 9.56 -18.72 -20.34
CA ASP A 3 9.88 -19.99 -19.68
C ASP A 3 10.11 -19.77 -18.20
N ASP A 4 9.31 -20.47 -17.44
CA ASP A 4 9.67 -21.41 -16.40
C ASP A 4 10.84 -21.00 -15.49
N HIS A 5 10.52 -20.15 -14.49
CA HIS A 5 11.34 -20.13 -13.29
C HIS A 5 11.12 -21.45 -12.56
N ALA A 6 12.21 -22.16 -12.36
CA ALA A 6 12.32 -23.44 -11.68
C ALA A 6 11.28 -23.56 -10.56
N SER A 7 10.49 -24.61 -10.63
CA SER A 7 9.36 -25.00 -9.82
C SER A 7 9.49 -24.64 -8.33
N GLU A 8 9.23 -23.39 -7.97
CA GLU A 8 8.87 -23.03 -6.61
C GLU A 8 7.57 -23.75 -6.30
N ARG A 9 7.63 -24.69 -5.41
CA ARG A 9 6.48 -25.47 -4.96
C ARG A 9 5.55 -24.54 -4.20
N ALA A 10 4.55 -23.99 -4.90
CA ALA A 10 3.52 -23.20 -4.28
C ALA A 10 2.34 -24.09 -3.92
N ASP A 11 2.03 -24.18 -2.65
CA ASP A 11 0.84 -24.89 -2.18
C ASP A 11 -0.38 -23.99 -2.38
N ARG A 12 -1.43 -24.55 -2.99
CA ARG A 12 -2.70 -23.83 -3.19
C ARG A 12 -3.53 -23.92 -1.92
N ILE A 13 -3.92 -22.77 -1.40
CA ILE A 13 -4.78 -22.63 -0.22
C ILE A 13 -6.12 -22.07 -0.66
N SER A 14 -7.22 -22.73 -0.28
CA SER A 14 -8.57 -22.20 -0.53
C SER A 14 -8.87 -21.08 0.48
N LEU A 15 -9.23 -19.90 0.01
CA LEU A 15 -9.67 -18.82 0.89
C LEU A 15 -11.18 -18.85 1.11
N ASP A 16 -11.98 -18.74 0.10
CA ASP A 16 -13.42 -19.04 0.02
C ASP A 16 -13.96 -18.74 -1.38
N ARG A 17 -15.20 -19.13 -1.67
CA ARG A 17 -15.93 -18.84 -2.93
C ARG A 17 -15.10 -19.05 -4.20
N GLY A 18 -14.23 -20.06 -4.20
CA GLY A 18 -13.37 -20.38 -5.33
C GLY A 18 -12.13 -19.50 -5.45
N ARG A 19 -11.89 -18.59 -4.50
CA ARG A 19 -10.62 -17.84 -4.46
C ARG A 19 -9.52 -18.70 -3.87
N THR A 20 -8.36 -18.60 -4.48
CA THR A 20 -7.16 -19.34 -4.05
C THR A 20 -6.04 -18.39 -3.70
N ALA A 21 -5.31 -18.73 -2.65
CA ALA A 21 -4.01 -18.18 -2.34
C ALA A 21 -2.91 -19.16 -2.72
N HIS A 22 -1.73 -18.66 -2.93
CA HIS A 22 -0.53 -19.43 -3.18
C HIS A 22 0.45 -19.20 -2.03
N LEU A 23 0.74 -20.26 -1.29
CA LEU A 23 1.80 -20.28 -0.29
C LEU A 23 3.08 -20.78 -0.92
N ARG A 24 4.04 -19.91 -1.10
CA ARG A 24 5.41 -20.25 -1.50
C ARG A 24 6.18 -20.61 -0.24
N LEU A 25 6.88 -21.76 -0.27
CA LEU A 25 7.67 -22.22 0.85
C LEU A 25 9.16 -22.29 0.44
N PRO A 26 10.08 -22.06 1.38
CA PRO A 26 11.51 -22.27 1.13
C PRO A 26 11.78 -23.67 0.57
N ALA A 27 12.63 -23.77 -0.47
CA ALA A 27 13.01 -25.04 -1.07
C ALA A 27 13.76 -25.93 -0.07
N ASP A 28 14.71 -25.33 0.67
CA ASP A 28 15.47 -25.97 1.72
C ASP A 28 14.79 -25.75 3.07
N ARG A 29 14.09 -26.78 3.53
CA ARG A 29 13.53 -26.84 4.90
C ARG A 29 14.30 -27.89 5.68
N PRO A 30 15.30 -27.48 6.47
CA PRO A 30 16.07 -28.44 7.27
C PRO A 30 15.12 -29.25 8.17
N ASP A 31 15.22 -30.56 8.11
CA ASP A 31 14.44 -31.51 8.93
C ASP A 31 12.91 -31.39 8.80
N GLY A 32 12.39 -30.76 7.73
CA GLY A 32 10.95 -30.59 7.53
C GLY A 32 10.27 -29.71 8.58
N ARG A 33 11.02 -28.92 9.35
CA ARG A 33 10.47 -28.05 10.40
C ARG A 33 9.56 -26.97 9.82
N PRO A 34 8.49 -26.57 10.56
CA PRO A 34 7.68 -25.43 10.19
C PRO A 34 8.52 -24.16 10.08
N VAL A 35 8.22 -23.33 9.08
CA VAL A 35 8.91 -22.06 8.80
C VAL A 35 8.01 -20.87 9.14
N PRO A 36 8.58 -19.70 9.46
CA PRO A 36 7.78 -18.47 9.55
C PRO A 36 7.14 -18.15 8.21
N ALA A 37 6.07 -17.34 8.20
CA ALA A 37 5.40 -16.94 6.98
C ALA A 37 4.96 -15.48 7.00
N ALA A 38 4.97 -14.84 5.81
CA ALA A 38 4.43 -13.53 5.57
C ALA A 38 3.15 -13.62 4.73
N VAL A 39 2.09 -12.91 5.13
CA VAL A 39 0.87 -12.71 4.34
C VAL A 39 0.98 -11.34 3.67
N LEU A 40 1.03 -11.31 2.33
CA LEU A 40 1.23 -10.10 1.54
C LEU A 40 -0.11 -9.46 1.18
N LEU A 41 -0.30 -8.18 1.55
CA LEU A 41 -1.54 -7.43 1.41
C LEU A 41 -1.36 -6.28 0.43
N HIS A 42 -2.23 -6.25 -0.59
CA HIS A 42 -2.12 -5.40 -1.76
C HIS A 42 -2.33 -3.91 -1.49
N PRO A 43 -1.66 -3.04 -2.27
CA PRO A 43 -2.05 -1.64 -2.39
C PRO A 43 -3.46 -1.51 -3.00
N TYR A 44 -3.99 -0.27 -3.01
CA TYR A 44 -5.24 0.02 -3.71
C TYR A 44 -5.13 -0.30 -5.21
N GLY A 45 -6.16 -0.93 -5.77
CA GLY A 45 -6.26 -1.21 -7.21
C GLY A 45 -6.49 -2.67 -7.54
N VAL A 46 -6.55 -2.94 -8.84
CA VAL A 46 -6.81 -4.27 -9.42
C VAL A 46 -5.48 -5.04 -9.54
N TRP A 47 -5.21 -5.87 -8.55
CA TRP A 47 -3.96 -6.63 -8.46
C TRP A 47 -4.20 -8.12 -8.48
N ASP A 48 -3.44 -8.84 -9.29
CA ASP A 48 -3.32 -10.29 -9.15
C ASP A 48 -2.41 -10.64 -7.96
N ARG A 49 -2.33 -11.92 -7.63
CA ARG A 49 -1.53 -12.43 -6.50
C ARG A 49 -0.04 -12.07 -6.56
N ASP A 50 0.49 -11.86 -7.76
CA ASP A 50 1.87 -11.49 -7.99
C ASP A 50 2.11 -9.98 -7.93
N ALA A 51 1.04 -9.21 -7.76
CA ALA A 51 1.02 -7.75 -7.85
C ALA A 51 1.68 -7.27 -9.14
N HIS A 52 1.16 -7.77 -10.27
CA HIS A 52 1.68 -7.47 -11.60
C HIS A 52 1.30 -6.06 -12.03
N LEU A 53 2.32 -5.29 -12.42
CA LEU A 53 2.18 -3.99 -13.08
C LEU A 53 2.63 -4.13 -14.54
N PRO A 54 1.75 -3.77 -15.49
CA PRO A 54 2.15 -3.75 -16.89
C PRO A 54 3.17 -2.62 -17.15
N PRO A 55 3.95 -2.71 -18.24
CA PRO A 55 5.00 -1.72 -18.56
C PRO A 55 4.48 -0.28 -18.63
N GLU A 56 3.25 -0.10 -19.07
CA GLU A 56 2.61 1.22 -19.22
C GLU A 56 2.39 1.89 -17.86
N ALA A 57 2.05 1.10 -16.84
CA ALA A 57 1.84 1.60 -15.48
C ALA A 57 3.14 1.76 -14.70
N SER A 58 4.10 0.84 -14.89
CA SER A 58 5.37 0.88 -14.19
C SER A 58 6.37 1.88 -14.77
N GLY A 59 6.29 2.10 -16.10
CA GLY A 59 7.27 2.90 -16.84
C GLY A 59 8.67 2.29 -16.95
N ASN A 60 8.90 1.10 -16.36
CA ASN A 60 10.19 0.42 -16.27
C ASN A 60 10.18 -1.03 -16.77
N GLY A 61 9.17 -1.40 -17.55
CA GLY A 61 8.94 -2.79 -17.95
C GLY A 61 7.98 -3.52 -17.00
N PRO A 62 7.66 -4.79 -17.28
CA PRO A 62 6.73 -5.55 -16.44
C PRO A 62 7.32 -5.76 -15.04
N VAL A 63 6.50 -5.54 -14.04
CA VAL A 63 6.88 -5.65 -12.62
C VAL A 63 5.93 -6.61 -11.92
N ARG A 64 6.44 -7.47 -11.06
CA ARG A 64 5.68 -8.43 -10.26
C ARG A 64 6.09 -8.30 -8.79
N LEU A 65 5.62 -7.23 -8.14
CA LEU A 65 6.08 -6.82 -6.81
C LEU A 65 6.03 -7.95 -5.77
N PHE A 66 4.92 -8.71 -5.74
CA PHE A 66 4.74 -9.77 -4.73
C PHE A 66 5.37 -11.09 -5.16
N ALA A 67 5.51 -11.37 -6.45
CA ALA A 67 6.29 -12.51 -6.90
C ALA A 67 7.77 -12.35 -6.53
N ASP A 68 8.34 -11.16 -6.82
CA ASP A 68 9.75 -10.88 -6.56
C ASP A 68 10.04 -10.82 -5.04
N LEU A 69 9.13 -10.20 -4.27
CA LEU A 69 9.23 -10.18 -2.80
C LEU A 69 9.07 -11.59 -2.20
N GLY A 70 8.12 -12.37 -2.71
CA GLY A 70 7.90 -13.75 -2.27
C GLY A 70 9.13 -14.63 -2.50
N ALA A 71 9.78 -14.48 -3.66
CA ALA A 71 11.04 -15.17 -3.96
C ALA A 71 12.17 -14.76 -2.98
N ALA A 72 12.28 -13.47 -2.68
CA ALA A 72 13.28 -12.99 -1.72
C ALA A 72 13.02 -13.48 -0.28
N LEU A 73 11.75 -13.52 0.15
CA LEU A 73 11.36 -14.06 1.46
C LEU A 73 11.64 -15.56 1.56
N THR A 74 11.30 -16.34 0.53
CA THR A 74 11.55 -17.80 0.54
C THR A 74 13.04 -18.11 0.51
N ALA A 75 13.84 -17.35 -0.23
CA ALA A 75 15.30 -17.45 -0.20
C ALA A 75 15.89 -17.15 1.19
N ALA A 76 15.22 -16.31 1.98
CA ALA A 76 15.59 -15.99 3.37
C ALA A 76 15.00 -16.96 4.41
N GLY A 77 14.30 -18.01 3.99
CA GLY A 77 13.74 -19.02 4.90
C GLY A 77 12.33 -18.71 5.44
N THR A 78 11.65 -17.70 4.90
CA THR A 78 10.28 -17.30 5.29
C THR A 78 9.30 -17.64 4.16
N GLY A 79 8.21 -18.35 4.46
CA GLY A 79 7.14 -18.60 3.51
C GLY A 79 6.42 -17.30 3.14
N ALA A 80 5.83 -17.24 1.95
CA ALA A 80 5.08 -16.08 1.47
C ALA A 80 3.71 -16.48 0.91
N LEU A 81 2.63 -15.99 1.51
CA LEU A 81 1.28 -16.16 1.01
C LEU A 81 0.85 -14.94 0.19
N CYS A 82 0.44 -15.19 -1.06
CA CYS A 82 -0.11 -14.20 -1.97
C CYS A 82 -1.48 -14.67 -2.49
N TYR A 83 -2.42 -13.75 -2.70
CA TYR A 83 -3.74 -14.04 -3.26
C TYR A 83 -4.22 -12.92 -4.18
N ASP A 84 -5.15 -13.21 -5.08
CA ASP A 84 -5.71 -12.19 -5.97
C ASP A 84 -6.51 -11.15 -5.15
N ALA A 85 -6.25 -9.87 -5.38
CA ALA A 85 -6.97 -8.80 -4.72
C ALA A 85 -8.47 -8.88 -5.04
N ARG A 86 -9.34 -8.51 -4.09
CA ARG A 86 -10.80 -8.56 -4.26
C ARG A 86 -11.26 -7.68 -5.43
N PHE A 87 -10.61 -6.57 -5.70
CA PHE A 87 -10.85 -5.73 -6.87
C PHE A 87 -10.81 -6.53 -8.17
N LEU A 88 -9.80 -7.38 -8.34
CA LEU A 88 -9.65 -8.22 -9.55
C LEU A 88 -10.73 -9.30 -9.62
N THR A 89 -11.08 -9.92 -8.50
CA THR A 89 -12.03 -11.03 -8.49
C THR A 89 -13.46 -10.57 -8.70
N GLU A 90 -13.86 -9.43 -8.15
CA GLU A 90 -15.18 -8.83 -8.37
C GLU A 90 -15.34 -8.32 -9.80
N GLU A 91 -14.28 -7.73 -10.39
CA GLU A 91 -14.28 -7.33 -11.80
C GLU A 91 -14.51 -8.53 -12.73
N ARG A 92 -13.85 -9.66 -12.47
CA ARG A 92 -14.00 -10.89 -13.28
C ARG A 92 -15.38 -11.57 -13.10
N HIS A 93 -16.07 -11.33 -12.01
CA HIS A 93 -17.31 -12.02 -11.65
C HIS A 93 -18.59 -11.17 -11.76
N GLY A 94 -18.53 -10.01 -12.40
CA GLY A 94 -19.75 -9.26 -12.68
C GLY A 94 -19.81 -7.82 -12.21
N GLY A 95 -18.64 -7.26 -11.90
CA GLY A 95 -18.47 -5.81 -11.80
C GLY A 95 -18.52 -5.22 -10.40
N ALA A 96 -18.10 -3.97 -10.34
CA ALA A 96 -17.96 -3.14 -9.16
C ALA A 96 -19.26 -2.87 -8.37
N GLY A 97 -20.40 -3.38 -8.84
CA GLY A 97 -21.70 -3.22 -8.19
C GLY A 97 -22.00 -4.22 -7.08
N SER A 98 -21.07 -5.13 -6.71
CA SER A 98 -21.33 -6.07 -5.63
C SER A 98 -21.45 -5.34 -4.29
N PRO A 99 -22.60 -5.42 -3.57
CA PRO A 99 -22.77 -4.80 -2.26
C PRO A 99 -21.83 -5.36 -1.19
N ARG A 100 -21.04 -6.38 -1.53
CA ARG A 100 -20.06 -7.05 -0.66
C ARG A 100 -18.63 -6.55 -0.89
N PHE A 101 -18.42 -5.70 -1.88
CA PHE A 101 -17.14 -5.06 -2.10
C PHE A 101 -17.00 -3.87 -1.16
N THR A 102 -16.32 -4.08 -0.06
CA THR A 102 -16.12 -3.12 1.03
C THR A 102 -14.69 -3.21 1.53
N PHE A 103 -14.21 -2.18 2.22
CA PHE A 103 -12.92 -2.23 2.91
C PHE A 103 -12.90 -3.34 3.98
N THR A 104 -13.98 -3.47 4.75
CA THR A 104 -14.15 -4.56 5.74
C THR A 104 -14.03 -5.93 5.07
N GLY A 105 -14.51 -6.08 3.85
CA GLY A 105 -14.35 -7.31 3.07
C GLY A 105 -12.88 -7.64 2.75
N LEU A 106 -12.03 -6.62 2.53
CA LEU A 106 -10.59 -6.84 2.36
C LEU A 106 -9.94 -7.28 3.68
N VAL A 107 -10.40 -6.73 4.79
CA VAL A 107 -9.96 -7.14 6.14
C VAL A 107 -10.36 -8.59 6.43
N ASP A 108 -11.60 -8.99 6.07
CA ASP A 108 -12.05 -10.38 6.19
C ASP A 108 -11.17 -11.35 5.41
N ASP A 109 -10.75 -10.96 4.21
CA ASP A 109 -9.85 -11.78 3.39
C ASP A 109 -8.47 -11.92 4.04
N ALA A 110 -7.92 -10.84 4.59
CA ALA A 110 -6.64 -10.85 5.28
C ALA A 110 -6.66 -11.73 6.55
N VAL A 111 -7.72 -11.60 7.37
CA VAL A 111 -7.91 -12.44 8.56
C VAL A 111 -7.95 -13.91 8.17
N ARG A 112 -8.76 -14.26 7.17
CA ARG A 112 -8.88 -15.63 6.67
C ARG A 112 -7.56 -16.15 6.10
N ALA A 113 -6.82 -15.33 5.36
CA ALA A 113 -5.50 -15.69 4.84
C ALA A 113 -4.52 -16.04 5.97
N VAL A 114 -4.52 -15.26 7.06
CA VAL A 114 -3.71 -15.56 8.25
C VAL A 114 -4.13 -16.85 8.93
N GLU A 115 -5.44 -17.08 9.11
CA GLU A 115 -5.97 -18.32 9.72
C GLU A 115 -5.57 -19.56 8.92
N GLN A 116 -5.68 -19.49 7.59
CA GLN A 116 -5.31 -20.60 6.71
C GLN A 116 -3.80 -20.85 6.70
N VAL A 117 -2.97 -19.80 6.73
CA VAL A 117 -1.51 -19.93 6.82
C VAL A 117 -1.12 -20.55 8.15
N ARG A 118 -1.70 -20.11 9.27
CA ARG A 118 -1.44 -20.67 10.60
C ARG A 118 -1.85 -22.14 10.71
N ALA A 119 -2.88 -22.56 9.99
CA ALA A 119 -3.31 -23.96 9.96
C ALA A 119 -2.45 -24.85 9.05
N HIS A 120 -1.55 -24.27 8.25
CA HIS A 120 -0.74 -25.05 7.31
C HIS A 120 0.40 -25.79 8.02
N PRO A 121 0.57 -27.11 7.82
CA PRO A 121 1.53 -27.94 8.59
C PRO A 121 2.99 -27.57 8.40
N ALA A 122 3.32 -26.87 7.31
CA ALA A 122 4.68 -26.40 7.04
C ALA A 122 4.97 -25.00 7.61
N VAL A 123 4.00 -24.35 8.26
CA VAL A 123 4.14 -22.99 8.81
C VAL A 123 4.16 -23.04 10.33
N ASP A 124 5.05 -22.27 10.91
CA ASP A 124 5.06 -21.97 12.35
C ASP A 124 3.95 -20.95 12.66
N ALA A 125 2.88 -21.42 13.26
CA ALA A 125 1.67 -20.64 13.50
C ALA A 125 1.90 -19.39 14.38
N ASP A 126 2.91 -19.43 15.24
CA ASP A 126 3.27 -18.33 16.14
C ASP A 126 4.18 -17.28 15.46
N ARG A 127 4.69 -17.60 14.26
CA ARG A 127 5.62 -16.77 13.51
C ARG A 127 5.04 -16.36 12.16
N VAL A 128 3.85 -15.74 12.20
CA VAL A 128 3.19 -15.17 11.02
C VAL A 128 3.17 -13.66 11.09
N VAL A 129 3.60 -13.00 10.01
CA VAL A 129 3.62 -11.54 9.86
C VAL A 129 2.65 -11.09 8.78
N LEU A 130 1.92 -10.00 9.01
CA LEU A 130 1.18 -9.30 7.95
C LEU A 130 2.09 -8.23 7.35
N LEU A 131 2.35 -8.34 6.05
CA LEU A 131 3.11 -7.37 5.28
C LEU A 131 2.17 -6.61 4.35
N GLY A 132 1.88 -5.36 4.69
CA GLY A 132 0.95 -4.53 3.93
C GLY A 132 1.63 -3.38 3.19
N VAL A 133 1.23 -3.17 1.92
CA VAL A 133 1.74 -2.09 1.08
C VAL A 133 0.63 -1.06 0.83
N SER A 134 0.85 0.22 1.13
CA SER A 134 -0.11 1.31 0.93
C SER A 134 -1.45 1.01 1.62
N MET A 135 -2.58 0.92 0.91
CA MET A 135 -3.87 0.49 1.49
C MET A 135 -3.76 -0.86 2.22
N GLY A 136 -2.94 -1.79 1.72
CA GLY A 136 -2.66 -3.06 2.40
C GLY A 136 -2.11 -2.90 3.80
N ALA A 137 -1.44 -1.78 4.11
CA ALA A 137 -0.99 -1.47 5.47
C ALA A 137 -2.16 -1.13 6.41
N GLU A 138 -3.18 -0.44 5.91
CA GLU A 138 -4.42 -0.19 6.67
C GLU A 138 -5.19 -1.50 6.91
N VAL A 139 -5.26 -2.35 5.88
CA VAL A 139 -5.86 -3.69 5.97
C VAL A 139 -5.10 -4.55 6.99
N ALA A 140 -3.76 -4.52 6.99
CA ALA A 140 -2.92 -5.24 7.94
C ALA A 140 -3.21 -4.84 9.38
N LEU A 141 -3.30 -3.54 9.66
CA LEU A 141 -3.63 -3.01 10.99
C LEU A 141 -5.03 -3.44 11.44
N ALA A 142 -6.04 -3.36 10.54
CA ALA A 142 -7.39 -3.75 10.84
C ALA A 142 -7.53 -5.29 11.04
N ALA A 143 -6.81 -6.08 10.27
CA ALA A 143 -6.77 -7.52 10.42
C ALA A 143 -6.07 -7.93 11.72
N ALA A 144 -4.96 -7.30 12.08
CA ALA A 144 -4.25 -7.55 13.34
C ALA A 144 -5.11 -7.22 14.57
N GLU A 145 -5.84 -6.10 14.55
CA GLU A 145 -6.79 -5.73 15.60
C GLU A 145 -7.88 -6.82 15.77
N ARG A 146 -8.43 -7.35 14.68
CA ARG A 146 -9.47 -8.40 14.71
C ARG A 146 -8.97 -9.78 15.11
N LEU A 147 -7.76 -10.13 14.69
CA LEU A 147 -7.12 -11.38 15.10
C LEU A 147 -6.82 -11.40 16.60
N GLY A 148 -6.56 -10.23 17.17
CA GLY A 148 -6.15 -10.11 18.56
C GLY A 148 -4.79 -10.76 18.83
N GLY A 149 -4.35 -10.73 20.11
CA GLY A 149 -3.11 -11.37 20.52
C GLY A 149 -1.84 -10.75 19.92
N GLU A 150 -0.78 -11.54 19.85
CA GLU A 150 0.49 -11.11 19.25
C GLU A 150 0.40 -11.15 17.73
N SER A 151 0.39 -9.96 17.11
CA SER A 151 0.37 -9.80 15.66
C SER A 151 1.57 -8.97 15.22
N HIS A 152 2.44 -9.56 14.41
CA HIS A 152 3.61 -8.89 13.85
C HIS A 152 3.25 -8.19 12.54
N LEU A 153 3.77 -6.98 12.34
CA LEU A 153 3.44 -6.11 11.21
C LEU A 153 4.70 -5.57 10.53
N VAL A 154 4.70 -5.62 9.21
CA VAL A 154 5.63 -4.87 8.36
C VAL A 154 4.80 -4.03 7.40
N LEU A 155 4.89 -2.71 7.51
CA LEU A 155 4.05 -1.78 6.77
C LEU A 155 4.89 -0.92 5.84
N VAL A 156 4.54 -0.91 4.56
CA VAL A 156 5.22 -0.15 3.51
C VAL A 156 4.30 0.98 3.05
N ALA A 157 4.79 2.21 3.11
CA ALA A 157 4.05 3.42 2.74
C ALA A 157 2.65 3.52 3.39
N PRO A 158 2.53 3.35 4.74
CA PRO A 158 1.25 3.36 5.42
C PRO A 158 0.67 4.76 5.56
N SER A 159 -0.66 4.90 5.46
CA SER A 159 -1.37 6.05 6.03
C SER A 159 -1.59 5.85 7.54
N ALA A 160 -1.78 6.95 8.27
CA ALA A 160 -2.02 6.94 9.71
C ALA A 160 -3.29 7.70 10.10
N GLU A 161 -3.63 8.76 9.38
CA GLU A 161 -4.80 9.59 9.62
C GLU A 161 -6.10 8.90 9.17
N ALA A 162 -7.24 9.38 9.67
CA ALA A 162 -8.55 8.92 9.22
C ALA A 162 -8.69 9.10 7.71
N ARG A 163 -9.31 8.14 7.04
CA ARG A 163 -9.37 8.12 5.56
C ARG A 163 -9.94 9.39 4.94
N PRO A 164 -11.03 9.99 5.41
CA PRO A 164 -11.54 11.23 4.82
C PRO A 164 -10.51 12.38 4.87
N VAL A 165 -9.80 12.52 6.00
CA VAL A 165 -8.76 13.54 6.17
C VAL A 165 -7.59 13.31 5.22
N PHE A 166 -7.10 12.07 5.18
CA PHE A 166 -5.99 11.70 4.31
C PHE A 166 -6.35 11.78 2.82
N GLN A 167 -7.58 11.38 2.46
CA GLN A 167 -8.08 11.45 1.08
C GLN A 167 -8.19 12.90 0.59
N ARG A 168 -8.73 13.80 1.44
CA ARG A 168 -8.78 15.23 1.12
C ARG A 168 -7.38 15.82 0.92
N TRP A 169 -6.45 15.50 1.82
CA TRP A 169 -5.08 15.93 1.62
C TRP A 169 -4.50 15.38 0.30
N MET A 170 -4.69 14.11 0.01
CA MET A 170 -4.17 13.47 -1.19
C MET A 170 -4.81 14.02 -2.48
N GLY A 171 -6.10 14.29 -2.47
CA GLY A 171 -6.86 14.78 -3.63
C GLY A 171 -6.79 16.29 -3.84
N LEU A 172 -6.65 17.07 -2.77
CA LEU A 172 -6.73 18.53 -2.79
C LEU A 172 -5.47 19.20 -2.25
N ASP A 173 -5.22 19.06 -0.92
CA ASP A 173 -4.25 19.93 -0.25
C ASP A 173 -2.83 19.72 -0.77
N ARG A 174 -2.46 18.50 -1.11
CA ARG A 174 -1.17 18.15 -1.71
C ARG A 174 -0.90 18.91 -3.01
N ARG A 175 -1.93 19.07 -3.86
CA ARG A 175 -1.82 19.80 -5.13
C ARG A 175 -1.54 21.28 -4.86
N LEU A 176 -2.29 21.86 -3.93
CA LEU A 176 -2.14 23.26 -3.51
C LEU A 176 -0.80 23.53 -2.83
N GLU A 177 -0.36 22.63 -1.92
CA GLU A 177 0.95 22.74 -1.27
C GLU A 177 2.08 22.74 -2.30
N TRP A 178 2.02 21.86 -3.30
CA TRP A 178 3.02 21.77 -4.37
C TRP A 178 3.04 23.02 -5.25
N LEU A 179 1.88 23.49 -5.69
CA LEU A 179 1.75 24.71 -6.49
C LEU A 179 2.25 25.94 -5.72
N ALA A 180 1.82 26.07 -4.48
CA ALA A 180 2.20 27.20 -3.63
C ALA A 180 3.69 27.25 -3.33
N ALA A 181 4.30 26.08 -3.05
CA ALA A 181 5.73 26.01 -2.66
C ALA A 181 6.68 26.16 -3.84
N GLY A 182 6.30 25.71 -5.05
CA GLY A 182 7.21 25.62 -6.19
C GLY A 182 7.00 26.69 -7.26
N PHE A 183 5.79 27.28 -7.36
CA PHE A 183 5.40 28.03 -8.55
C PHE A 183 4.71 29.36 -8.25
N THR A 184 4.72 29.83 -7.00
CA THR A 184 4.19 31.16 -6.67
C THR A 184 5.18 32.23 -7.11
N THR A 185 4.68 33.19 -7.89
CA THR A 185 5.41 34.33 -8.40
C THR A 185 5.44 35.47 -7.37
N ALA A 186 6.24 36.50 -7.63
CA ALA A 186 6.40 37.64 -6.71
C ALA A 186 5.10 38.46 -6.50
N ASP A 187 4.16 38.40 -7.44
CA ASP A 187 2.86 39.07 -7.35
C ASP A 187 1.76 38.21 -6.69
N GLY A 188 2.13 36.99 -6.24
CA GLY A 188 1.21 36.08 -5.53
C GLY A 188 0.39 35.15 -6.42
N THR A 189 0.60 35.21 -7.74
CA THR A 189 -0.02 34.25 -8.67
C THR A 189 0.79 32.95 -8.76
N VAL A 190 0.19 31.88 -9.26
CA VAL A 190 0.83 30.60 -9.54
C VAL A 190 1.15 30.50 -11.03
N ASP A 191 2.40 30.24 -11.38
CA ASP A 191 2.85 29.94 -12.75
C ASP A 191 2.49 28.48 -13.10
N LEU A 192 1.28 28.29 -13.65
CA LEU A 192 0.77 26.98 -14.06
C LEU A 192 1.53 26.42 -15.27
N ALA A 193 2.09 27.28 -16.12
CA ALA A 193 2.89 26.81 -17.26
C ALA A 193 4.22 26.21 -16.79
N ALA A 194 4.88 26.84 -15.82
CA ALA A 194 6.08 26.28 -15.20
C ALA A 194 5.75 24.99 -14.42
N ALA A 195 4.62 24.95 -13.70
CA ALA A 195 4.16 23.75 -13.01
C ALA A 195 3.90 22.59 -13.99
N LEU A 196 3.29 22.87 -15.14
CA LEU A 196 3.08 21.85 -16.19
C LEU A 196 4.39 21.35 -16.78
N ALA A 197 5.40 22.20 -16.89
CA ALA A 197 6.72 21.87 -17.40
C ALA A 197 7.57 21.08 -16.37
N ASP A 198 7.27 21.20 -15.09
CA ASP A 198 7.99 20.48 -14.03
C ASP A 198 7.62 19.00 -14.00
N THR A 199 8.55 18.15 -14.43
CA THR A 199 8.40 16.70 -14.40
C THR A 199 8.66 16.09 -13.02
N THR A 200 9.26 16.84 -12.08
CA THR A 200 9.66 16.32 -10.77
C THR A 200 8.48 16.14 -9.82
N GLY A 201 7.45 16.99 -9.94
CA GLY A 201 6.23 16.94 -9.15
C GLY A 201 5.16 16.02 -9.72
N ARG A 202 5.29 15.59 -10.96
CA ARG A 202 4.29 14.73 -11.60
C ARG A 202 4.28 13.35 -10.94
N SER A 203 3.20 13.04 -10.26
CA SER A 203 2.81 11.66 -10.06
C SER A 203 1.94 11.30 -11.26
N GLY A 204 2.01 10.13 -11.83
CA GLY A 204 1.19 9.70 -12.98
C GLY A 204 -0.33 9.75 -12.75
N TRP A 205 -0.79 10.40 -11.68
CA TRP A 205 -2.16 10.53 -11.23
C TRP A 205 -2.75 11.91 -11.48
N TRP A 206 -1.91 12.94 -11.59
CA TRP A 206 -2.39 14.30 -11.73
C TRP A 206 -1.36 15.15 -12.47
N GLU A 207 -1.82 15.78 -13.51
CA GLU A 207 -1.08 16.77 -14.26
C GLU A 207 -1.84 18.09 -14.22
N PRO A 208 -1.18 19.25 -14.10
CA PRO A 208 -1.86 20.56 -14.10
C PRO A 208 -2.32 20.99 -15.49
N PHE A 209 -2.43 20.06 -16.45
CA PHE A 209 -2.79 20.37 -17.84
C PHE A 209 -4.18 21.03 -17.93
N ASP A 210 -5.16 20.46 -17.25
CA ASP A 210 -6.52 20.97 -17.18
C ASP A 210 -6.58 22.37 -16.52
N LEU A 211 -5.73 22.62 -15.52
CA LEU A 211 -5.65 23.94 -14.89
C LEU A 211 -5.13 25.00 -15.84
N VAL A 212 -4.10 24.70 -16.65
CA VAL A 212 -3.61 25.64 -17.68
C VAL A 212 -4.67 25.92 -18.73
N GLU A 213 -5.44 24.91 -19.13
CA GLU A 213 -6.54 25.07 -20.09
C GLU A 213 -7.67 25.93 -19.52
N ARG A 214 -8.02 25.76 -18.24
CA ARG A 214 -9.13 26.46 -17.58
C ARG A 214 -8.77 27.89 -17.15
N PHE A 215 -7.56 28.12 -16.64
CA PHE A 215 -7.14 29.37 -16.00
C PHE A 215 -6.05 30.13 -16.76
N GLY A 216 -5.50 29.55 -17.84
CA GLY A 216 -4.36 30.09 -18.55
C GLY A 216 -3.03 29.80 -17.85
N PRO A 217 -1.92 30.44 -18.28
CA PRO A 217 -0.59 30.15 -17.78
C PRO A 217 -0.33 30.61 -16.33
N HIS A 218 -1.14 31.54 -15.82
CA HIS A 218 -1.04 32.07 -14.46
C HIS A 218 -2.42 32.15 -13.83
N ALA A 219 -2.52 31.82 -12.54
CA ALA A 219 -3.77 31.89 -11.79
C ALA A 219 -3.54 32.32 -10.34
N ASP A 220 -4.52 32.97 -9.76
CA ASP A 220 -4.53 33.28 -8.32
C ASP A 220 -4.65 32.02 -7.50
N LEU A 221 -3.84 31.89 -6.44
CA LEU A 221 -3.81 30.68 -5.59
C LEU A 221 -5.13 30.44 -4.87
N GLU A 222 -5.82 31.51 -4.44
CA GLU A 222 -7.11 31.36 -3.74
C GLU A 222 -8.22 30.94 -4.71
N VAL A 223 -8.17 31.41 -5.95
CA VAL A 223 -9.08 30.94 -7.01
C VAL A 223 -8.85 29.46 -7.29
N LEU A 224 -7.59 29.03 -7.44
CA LEU A 224 -7.24 27.60 -7.61
C LEU A 224 -7.71 26.77 -6.41
N ARG A 225 -7.53 27.29 -5.20
CA ARG A 225 -7.98 26.60 -3.97
C ARG A 225 -9.48 26.38 -3.98
N ALA A 226 -10.25 27.39 -4.33
CA ALA A 226 -11.72 27.31 -4.37
C ALA A 226 -12.19 26.29 -5.42
N GLU A 227 -11.63 26.34 -6.63
CA GLU A 227 -12.00 25.46 -7.73
C GLU A 227 -11.61 24.00 -7.48
N LEU A 228 -10.38 23.76 -7.02
CA LEU A 228 -9.92 22.40 -6.67
C LEU A 228 -10.68 21.82 -5.46
N ALA A 229 -11.14 22.68 -4.54
CA ALA A 229 -12.01 22.23 -3.44
C ALA A 229 -13.37 21.78 -3.96
N LEU A 230 -13.99 22.53 -4.87
CA LEU A 230 -15.25 22.14 -5.51
C LEU A 230 -15.10 20.84 -6.31
N GLU A 231 -13.99 20.69 -7.03
CA GLU A 231 -13.68 19.45 -7.76
C GLU A 231 -13.55 18.25 -6.81
N TYR A 232 -12.83 18.43 -5.69
CA TYR A 232 -12.69 17.37 -4.70
C TYR A 232 -14.03 17.02 -4.05
N ASP A 233 -14.83 18.01 -3.65
CA ASP A 233 -16.13 17.81 -3.01
C ASP A 233 -17.09 17.07 -3.98
N ALA A 234 -17.07 17.44 -5.27
CA ALA A 234 -17.85 16.74 -6.30
C ALA A 234 -17.39 15.28 -6.49
N TRP A 235 -16.09 15.03 -6.48
CA TRP A 235 -15.55 13.67 -6.53
C TRP A 235 -15.96 12.85 -5.29
N GLU A 236 -15.87 13.42 -4.08
CA GLU A 236 -16.27 12.75 -2.84
C GLU A 236 -17.75 12.39 -2.85
N ASP A 237 -18.61 13.30 -3.27
CA ASP A 237 -20.04 13.07 -3.43
C ASP A 237 -20.31 11.95 -4.44
N ALA A 238 -19.66 11.95 -5.60
CA ALA A 238 -19.79 10.92 -6.63
C ALA A 238 -19.32 9.54 -6.10
N ALA A 239 -18.17 9.48 -5.42
CA ALA A 239 -17.65 8.26 -4.83
C ALA A 239 -18.60 7.67 -3.77
N LEU A 240 -19.17 8.53 -2.93
CA LEU A 240 -20.12 8.12 -1.91
C LEU A 240 -21.52 7.79 -2.50
N ALA A 241 -21.92 8.37 -3.63
CA ALA A 241 -23.13 8.02 -4.35
C ALA A 241 -23.01 6.71 -5.13
N GLY A 242 -21.81 6.37 -5.64
CA GLY A 242 -21.52 5.20 -6.47
C GLY A 242 -21.39 5.51 -7.94
N ASP A 243 -21.17 6.77 -8.26
CA ASP A 243 -20.95 7.26 -9.63
C ASP A 243 -19.45 7.27 -10.00
N GLU A 244 -18.59 6.88 -9.06
CA GLU A 244 -17.15 6.74 -9.24
C GLU A 244 -16.83 5.38 -9.88
N GLU A 245 -16.08 5.38 -10.99
CA GLU A 245 -15.75 4.16 -11.74
C GLU A 245 -14.72 3.25 -11.05
N SER A 246 -13.87 3.82 -10.20
CA SER A 246 -12.72 3.10 -9.62
C SER A 246 -13.10 2.11 -8.52
N ALA A 247 -14.20 2.35 -7.80
CA ALA A 247 -14.72 1.45 -6.78
C ALA A 247 -16.18 1.81 -6.43
N PRO A 248 -17.01 0.84 -5.98
CA PRO A 248 -18.40 1.10 -5.65
C PRO A 248 -18.55 1.93 -4.37
N ALA A 249 -19.68 2.63 -4.24
CA ALA A 249 -20.03 3.43 -3.06
C ALA A 249 -19.90 2.65 -1.74
N SER A 250 -20.26 1.35 -1.75
CA SER A 250 -20.12 0.49 -0.57
C SER A 250 -18.68 0.42 -0.05
N PHE A 251 -17.71 0.44 -0.95
CA PHE A 251 -16.31 0.45 -0.59
C PHE A 251 -15.89 1.80 0.01
N TRP A 252 -16.21 2.91 -0.65
CA TRP A 252 -15.84 4.25 -0.19
C TRP A 252 -16.49 4.60 1.14
N ARG A 253 -17.80 4.33 1.29
CA ARG A 253 -18.54 4.57 2.55
C ARG A 253 -17.95 3.76 3.70
N ASP A 254 -17.66 2.48 3.46
CA ASP A 254 -17.07 1.63 4.48
C ASP A 254 -15.66 2.07 4.85
N TRP A 255 -14.82 2.40 3.86
CA TRP A 255 -13.45 2.84 4.11
C TRP A 255 -13.40 4.19 4.83
N PHE A 256 -14.26 5.14 4.45
CA PHE A 256 -14.36 6.44 5.12
C PHE A 256 -14.87 6.33 6.56
N ALA A 257 -15.69 5.35 6.86
CA ALA A 257 -16.17 5.07 8.21
C ALA A 257 -15.14 4.39 9.13
N GLN A 258 -14.00 3.91 8.58
CA GLN A 258 -12.99 3.24 9.38
C GLN A 258 -12.30 4.20 10.36
N PRO A 259 -11.97 3.73 11.58
CA PRO A 259 -11.16 4.50 12.50
C PRO A 259 -9.77 4.76 11.89
N ALA A 260 -9.17 5.89 12.27
CA ALA A 260 -7.81 6.22 11.84
C ALA A 260 -6.84 5.06 12.13
N PRO A 261 -5.96 4.67 11.18
CA PRO A 261 -5.05 3.53 11.33
C PRO A 261 -4.22 3.55 12.61
N TYR A 262 -3.74 4.74 13.06
CA TYR A 262 -2.98 4.84 14.31
C TYR A 262 -3.78 4.44 15.56
N ARG A 263 -5.12 4.51 15.55
CA ARG A 263 -5.97 4.11 16.68
C ARG A 263 -6.01 2.61 16.87
N ARG A 264 -5.92 1.85 15.78
CA ARG A 264 -5.94 0.38 15.77
C ARG A 264 -4.75 -0.25 16.51
N LEU A 265 -3.66 0.51 16.66
CA LEU A 265 -2.48 0.07 17.43
C LEU A 265 -2.80 -0.26 18.89
N ALA A 266 -3.92 0.21 19.45
CA ALA A 266 -4.34 -0.10 20.83
C ALA A 266 -4.66 -1.59 21.04
N GLY A 267 -5.06 -2.32 20.00
CA GLY A 267 -5.37 -3.75 20.04
C GLY A 267 -4.20 -4.68 19.66
N ILE A 268 -3.02 -4.11 19.39
CA ILE A 268 -1.87 -4.87 18.87
C ILE A 268 -0.80 -4.99 19.94
N THR A 269 -0.24 -6.20 20.14
CA THR A 269 0.80 -6.48 21.14
C THR A 269 2.13 -6.95 20.53
N GLY A 270 2.18 -7.13 19.19
CA GLY A 270 3.36 -7.62 18.48
C GLY A 270 4.42 -6.55 18.19
N ARG A 271 5.21 -6.79 17.18
CA ARG A 271 6.26 -5.88 16.69
C ARG A 271 5.84 -5.21 15.40
N LEU A 272 6.30 -4.00 15.18
CA LEU A 272 5.96 -3.19 14.03
C LEU A 272 7.24 -2.66 13.35
N ALA A 273 7.41 -2.94 12.05
CA ALA A 273 8.35 -2.23 11.21
C ALA A 273 7.58 -1.37 10.19
N VAL A 274 7.97 -0.13 10.04
CA VAL A 274 7.36 0.84 9.12
C VAL A 274 8.41 1.29 8.12
N HIS A 275 8.11 1.16 6.84
CA HIS A 275 8.96 1.60 5.74
C HIS A 275 8.26 2.68 4.93
N VAL A 276 8.98 3.76 4.59
CA VAL A 276 8.47 4.84 3.76
C VAL A 276 9.55 5.42 2.88
N GLY A 277 9.22 5.77 1.65
CA GLY A 277 10.09 6.52 0.75
C GLY A 277 10.16 7.99 1.16
N ALA A 278 11.35 8.59 1.17
CA ALA A 278 11.50 10.01 1.48
C ALA A 278 10.84 10.91 0.41
N GLU A 279 10.69 10.38 -0.80
CA GLU A 279 10.06 11.07 -1.92
C GLU A 279 8.65 10.53 -2.23
N ASP A 280 8.04 9.87 -1.25
CA ASP A 280 6.67 9.38 -1.40
C ASP A 280 5.69 10.55 -1.47
N TRP A 281 5.18 10.76 -2.67
CA TRP A 281 4.23 11.81 -2.96
C TRP A 281 2.78 11.40 -2.64
N THR A 282 2.49 10.10 -2.64
CA THR A 282 1.15 9.58 -2.37
C THR A 282 0.88 9.46 -0.87
N THR A 283 1.86 8.91 -0.12
CA THR A 283 1.76 8.77 1.34
C THR A 283 3.01 9.41 1.96
N PRO A 284 2.94 10.68 2.34
CA PRO A 284 4.13 11.41 2.79
C PRO A 284 4.69 10.83 4.09
N THR A 285 5.98 11.01 4.28
CA THR A 285 6.74 10.47 5.43
C THR A 285 6.10 10.81 6.78
N ARG A 286 5.38 11.95 6.90
CA ARG A 286 4.67 12.33 8.13
C ARG A 286 3.67 11.27 8.59
N GLN A 287 3.03 10.54 7.67
CA GLN A 287 2.09 9.46 7.98
C GLN A 287 2.79 8.31 8.70
N ALA A 288 3.93 7.86 8.17
CA ALA A 288 4.76 6.83 8.78
C ALA A 288 5.30 7.27 10.15
N HIS A 289 5.75 8.52 10.28
CA HIS A 289 6.20 9.09 11.56
C HIS A 289 5.07 9.13 12.59
N LEU A 290 3.85 9.53 12.20
CA LEU A 290 2.70 9.54 13.09
C LEU A 290 2.38 8.14 13.60
N LEU A 291 2.34 7.15 12.70
CA LEU A 291 2.07 5.77 13.05
C LEU A 291 3.13 5.21 14.01
N HIS A 292 4.41 5.40 13.68
CA HIS A 292 5.53 4.97 14.51
C HIS A 292 5.50 5.59 15.91
N ARG A 293 5.31 6.91 16.02
CA ARG A 293 5.19 7.59 17.32
C ARG A 293 3.98 7.11 18.13
N ALA A 294 2.86 6.88 17.45
CA ALA A 294 1.67 6.34 18.10
C ALA A 294 1.90 4.91 18.62
N ALA A 295 2.68 4.09 17.92
CA ALA A 295 3.07 2.76 18.35
C ALA A 295 3.97 2.82 19.59
N LEU A 296 5.01 3.65 19.58
CA LEU A 296 5.91 3.85 20.74
C LEU A 296 5.16 4.37 21.97
N ALA A 297 4.24 5.32 21.79
CA ALA A 297 3.41 5.85 22.87
C ALA A 297 2.51 4.79 23.54
N ARG A 298 2.27 3.66 22.87
CA ARG A 298 1.52 2.50 23.39
C ARG A 298 2.42 1.37 23.90
N GLY A 299 3.73 1.59 23.92
CA GLY A 299 4.70 0.59 24.35
C GLY A 299 4.97 -0.51 23.32
N LEU A 300 4.51 -0.36 22.07
CA LEU A 300 4.84 -1.29 21.01
C LEU A 300 6.31 -1.15 20.61
N ARG A 301 6.96 -2.27 20.33
CA ARG A 301 8.27 -2.26 19.67
C ARG A 301 8.08 -1.87 18.22
N SER A 302 8.48 -0.66 17.88
CA SER A 302 8.31 -0.12 16.53
C SER A 302 9.63 0.40 15.98
N GLN A 303 9.88 0.11 14.70
CA GLN A 303 11.00 0.64 13.93
C GLN A 303 10.46 1.45 12.76
N LEU A 304 11.16 2.52 12.41
CA LEU A 304 10.85 3.35 11.24
C LEU A 304 12.08 3.43 10.32
N HIS A 305 11.87 3.04 9.09
CA HIS A 305 12.87 3.09 8.02
C HIS A 305 12.43 4.09 6.94
N VAL A 306 13.15 5.19 6.83
CA VAL A 306 12.94 6.19 5.78
C VAL A 306 13.98 5.94 4.68
N HIS A 307 13.51 5.61 3.48
CA HIS A 307 14.36 5.28 2.34
C HIS A 307 14.63 6.50 1.47
N PRO A 308 15.85 7.02 1.44
CA PRO A 308 16.20 8.18 0.60
C PRO A 308 15.92 7.89 -0.89
N ARG A 309 15.42 8.89 -1.62
CA ARG A 309 15.21 8.85 -3.07
C ARG A 309 14.19 7.79 -3.57
N LEU A 310 13.44 7.14 -2.69
CA LEU A 310 12.39 6.21 -3.08
C LEU A 310 11.01 6.85 -2.99
N GLY A 311 10.16 6.52 -3.96
CA GLY A 311 8.76 6.94 -4.05
C GLY A 311 7.79 5.97 -3.36
N HIS A 312 6.50 6.06 -3.74
CA HIS A 312 5.38 5.38 -3.06
C HIS A 312 5.52 3.85 -3.01
N LEU A 313 5.84 3.20 -4.13
CA LEU A 313 6.07 1.75 -4.16
C LEU A 313 7.56 1.42 -4.09
N MET A 314 8.31 2.20 -3.32
CA MET A 314 9.74 1.95 -3.03
C MET A 314 10.59 1.75 -4.28
N SER A 315 10.24 2.44 -5.35
CA SER A 315 11.02 2.53 -6.57
C SER A 315 11.74 3.87 -6.67
N PRO A 316 12.94 3.90 -7.23
CA PRO A 316 13.64 5.15 -7.49
C PRO A 316 12.94 5.94 -8.60
N ARG A 317 13.22 7.25 -8.70
CA ARG A 317 12.82 8.04 -9.87
C ARG A 317 13.50 7.52 -11.13
N ARG A 318 12.81 7.64 -12.26
CA ARG A 318 13.40 7.43 -13.59
C ARG A 318 14.45 8.50 -13.89
N ALA A 319 15.29 8.21 -14.89
CA ALA A 319 16.30 9.16 -15.35
C ALA A 319 15.70 10.48 -15.91
N ASP A 320 14.47 10.43 -16.42
CA ASP A 320 13.69 11.60 -16.87
C ASP A 320 13.02 12.37 -15.71
N GLY A 321 13.25 11.98 -14.45
CA GLY A 321 12.69 12.61 -13.27
C GLY A 321 11.28 12.14 -12.90
N LEU A 322 10.60 11.37 -13.76
CA LEU A 322 9.27 10.86 -13.48
C LEU A 322 9.29 9.84 -12.33
N ARG A 323 8.27 9.89 -11.51
CA ARG A 323 8.02 8.89 -10.47
C ARG A 323 7.41 7.64 -11.08
N THR A 324 7.81 6.48 -10.60
CA THR A 324 7.34 5.18 -11.10
C THR A 324 6.80 4.32 -9.99
N TYR A 325 6.01 3.33 -10.35
CA TYR A 325 5.47 2.32 -9.47
C TYR A 325 6.18 0.99 -9.68
N GLY A 326 7.28 0.82 -8.95
CA GLY A 326 8.08 -0.41 -9.05
C GLY A 326 9.08 -0.44 -10.23
N PRO A 327 9.94 -1.48 -10.31
CA PRO A 327 10.11 -2.53 -9.30
C PRO A 327 10.58 -1.98 -7.95
N PHE A 328 10.50 -2.78 -6.90
CA PHE A 328 11.15 -2.43 -5.64
C PHE A 328 12.64 -2.22 -5.84
N ASP A 329 13.16 -1.17 -5.21
CA ASP A 329 14.60 -0.97 -5.14
C ASP A 329 15.27 -2.17 -4.45
N PRO A 330 16.38 -2.71 -4.97
CA PRO A 330 17.02 -3.90 -4.40
C PRO A 330 17.50 -3.73 -2.96
N ASP A 331 17.97 -2.53 -2.57
CA ASP A 331 18.41 -2.26 -1.19
C ASP A 331 17.21 -2.20 -0.26
N PHE A 332 16.11 -1.58 -0.73
CA PHE A 332 14.85 -1.61 -0.01
C PHE A 332 14.34 -3.04 0.18
N GLN A 333 14.35 -3.87 -0.87
CA GLN A 333 13.88 -5.25 -0.79
C GLN A 333 14.68 -6.05 0.25
N ARG A 334 16.01 -5.88 0.31
CA ARG A 334 16.85 -6.49 1.34
C ARG A 334 16.51 -5.99 2.75
N ALA A 335 16.30 -4.68 2.91
CA ALA A 335 15.90 -4.10 4.19
C ALA A 335 14.53 -4.60 4.65
N LEU A 336 13.59 -4.76 3.71
CA LEU A 336 12.24 -5.27 4.00
C LEU A 336 12.29 -6.72 4.48
N VAL A 337 13.05 -7.58 3.80
CA VAL A 337 13.26 -8.99 4.20
C VAL A 337 13.92 -9.07 5.58
N ALA A 338 14.92 -8.23 5.85
CA ALA A 338 15.57 -8.18 7.16
C ALA A 338 14.58 -7.75 8.27
N SER A 339 13.69 -6.79 7.98
CA SER A 339 12.65 -6.36 8.93
C SER A 339 11.62 -7.46 9.20
N VAL A 340 11.24 -8.25 8.19
CA VAL A 340 10.39 -9.43 8.38
C VAL A 340 11.06 -10.44 9.33
N ASP A 341 12.31 -10.76 9.10
CA ASP A 341 13.06 -11.66 9.99
C ASP A 341 13.16 -11.10 11.42
N GLU A 342 13.42 -9.80 11.56
CA GLU A 342 13.55 -9.15 12.88
C GLU A 342 12.24 -9.16 13.67
N VAL A 343 11.10 -8.83 13.05
CA VAL A 343 9.81 -8.83 13.75
C VAL A 343 9.38 -10.25 14.13
N LEU A 344 9.84 -11.28 13.40
CA LEU A 344 9.55 -12.69 13.65
C LEU A 344 10.53 -13.38 14.60
N ARG A 345 11.63 -12.73 14.98
CA ARG A 345 12.56 -13.33 15.96
C ARG A 345 11.91 -13.44 17.33
N SER A 346 11.75 -14.68 17.78
CA SER A 346 11.34 -14.96 19.16
C SER A 346 12.48 -14.58 20.10
N GLY A 347 12.29 -13.61 20.94
CA GLY A 347 13.25 -13.23 21.96
C GLY A 347 12.57 -12.40 23.04
N PRO A 348 12.99 -12.58 24.33
CA PRO A 348 12.36 -11.86 25.44
C PRO A 348 12.48 -10.35 25.24
N ALA A 349 11.49 -9.65 25.75
CA ALA A 349 11.57 -8.22 25.96
C ALA A 349 12.73 -7.95 26.93
N HIS A 350 13.82 -7.36 26.43
CA HIS A 350 14.85 -6.76 27.29
C HIS A 350 14.46 -5.33 27.59
#